data_80ab0d119330e1e851501c31775b9ac3
#
_entry.id   80ab0d119330e1e851501c31775b9ac3
#
_cell.length_a   1.000
_cell.length_b   1.000
_cell.length_c   1.000
_cell.angle_alpha   90.00
_cell.angle_beta   90.00
_cell.angle_gamma   90.00
#
_symmetry.space_group_name_H-M   'P 1'
#
loop_
_entity.id
_entity.type
_entity.pdbx_description
1 polymer ?
#
loop_
_entity_poly.entity_id
_entity_poly.type
_entity_poly.pdbx_seq_one_letter_code
_entity_poly.pdbx_strand_id
1 'polypeptide(L)'
;MRGLIAIGLAAIILGGTVPPLMADESVTAQTVIDDFTMQPETRWRFFTDQVMGGVSTGGIAFAQDDGTPYARMTGRVSTANRGGFIQMQLDLASPPPEGTTGVRLVVRGNAQRYFVHLRTSGTVLPWQYYQAGFDVTQNWSEVRLPLGSFTASGALMRRLPQPTSLRSIAVVAFGRDHDAQIDVREVSLY
;
A
#
# COMPACT_ATOMS: atom_id res chain seq x y z
N MET A 1 21.17 0.60 -89.78
CA MET A 1 21.81 -0.49 -89.02
C MET A 1 21.29 -0.34 -87.55
N ARG A 2 20.93 -1.44 -87.00
CA ARG A 2 20.01 -1.62 -85.83
C ARG A 2 20.56 -1.06 -84.56
N GLY A 3 19.77 -0.16 -83.88
CA GLY A 3 20.00 0.27 -82.51
C GLY A 3 19.16 -0.56 -81.59
N LEU A 4 19.77 -1.16 -80.54
CA LEU A 4 19.09 -1.85 -79.44
C LEU A 4 18.65 -0.83 -78.38
N ILE A 5 17.38 -0.88 -78.06
CA ILE A 5 16.80 -0.16 -76.94
C ILE A 5 16.86 -1.10 -75.70
N ALA A 6 17.58 -0.70 -74.66
CA ALA A 6 17.57 -1.38 -73.36
C ALA A 6 16.51 -0.80 -72.46
N ILE A 7 15.52 -1.62 -72.09
CA ILE A 7 14.43 -1.24 -71.11
C ILE A 7 14.95 -1.60 -69.72
N GLY A 8 15.22 -0.56 -68.93
CA GLY A 8 15.52 -0.71 -67.47
C GLY A 8 14.26 -0.89 -66.64
N LEU A 9 14.17 -2.02 -65.98
CA LEU A 9 13.10 -2.35 -65.05
C LEU A 9 13.44 -1.75 -63.65
N ALA A 10 12.73 -0.68 -63.23
CA ALA A 10 12.88 -0.12 -61.90
C ALA A 10 12.00 -0.91 -60.91
N ALA A 11 12.62 -1.62 -59.97
CA ALA A 11 11.92 -2.27 -58.85
C ALA A 11 11.63 -1.24 -57.74
N ILE A 12 10.36 -0.95 -57.52
CA ILE A 12 9.89 -0.13 -56.40
C ILE A 12 9.78 -1.04 -55.17
N ILE A 13 10.68 -0.87 -54.18
CA ILE A 13 10.59 -1.53 -52.89
C ILE A 13 9.66 -0.66 -52.03
N LEU A 14 8.43 -1.10 -51.83
CA LEU A 14 7.54 -0.54 -50.79
C LEU A 14 8.06 -0.97 -49.43
N GLY A 15 8.80 -0.09 -48.76
CA GLY A 15 9.14 -0.23 -47.36
C GLY A 15 7.89 0.03 -46.47
N GLY A 16 7.21 -1.04 -46.07
CA GLY A 16 6.16 -0.96 -45.06
C GLY A 16 6.75 -0.64 -43.69
N THR A 17 6.58 0.58 -43.21
CA THR A 17 6.85 0.93 -41.79
C THR A 17 5.79 0.30 -40.94
N VAL A 18 6.15 -0.75 -40.17
CA VAL A 18 5.32 -1.30 -39.06
C VAL A 18 5.32 -0.26 -37.97
N PRO A 19 4.15 0.28 -37.55
CA PRO A 19 4.08 1.18 -36.38
C PRO A 19 4.52 0.41 -35.13
N PRO A 20 5.25 1.07 -34.21
CA PRO A 20 5.59 0.44 -32.92
C PRO A 20 4.30 0.08 -32.18
N LEU A 21 4.22 -1.17 -31.74
CA LEU A 21 3.18 -1.62 -30.80
C LEU A 21 3.31 -0.74 -29.55
N MET A 22 2.36 0.18 -29.36
CA MET A 22 2.22 0.87 -28.09
C MET A 22 1.89 -0.22 -27.07
N ALA A 23 2.81 -0.48 -26.15
CA ALA A 23 2.51 -1.26 -24.97
C ALA A 23 1.38 -0.53 -24.24
N ASP A 24 0.21 -1.15 -24.20
CA ASP A 24 -0.90 -0.75 -23.36
C ASP A 24 -0.43 -0.91 -21.90
N GLU A 25 0.10 0.18 -21.32
CA GLU A 25 0.24 0.28 -19.87
C GLU A 25 -1.18 0.23 -19.32
N SER A 26 -1.63 -0.98 -19.00
CA SER A 26 -2.86 -1.18 -18.26
C SER A 26 -2.73 -0.42 -16.94
N VAL A 27 -3.25 0.80 -16.92
CA VAL A 27 -3.43 1.59 -15.70
C VAL A 27 -4.34 0.76 -14.81
N THR A 28 -3.75 -0.01 -13.90
CA THR A 28 -4.50 -0.76 -12.91
C THR A 28 -5.36 0.24 -12.16
N ALA A 29 -6.68 0.12 -12.28
CA ALA A 29 -7.62 1.07 -11.71
C ALA A 29 -7.37 1.18 -10.19
N GLN A 30 -6.90 2.35 -9.76
CA GLN A 30 -6.62 2.62 -8.36
C GLN A 30 -7.91 3.05 -7.66
N THR A 31 -8.24 2.41 -6.54
CA THR A 31 -9.36 2.77 -5.68
C THR A 31 -8.84 3.45 -4.43
N VAL A 32 -9.09 4.74 -4.27
CA VAL A 32 -8.78 5.47 -3.02
C VAL A 32 -9.71 4.97 -1.92
N ILE A 33 -9.11 4.48 -0.84
CA ILE A 33 -9.81 4.04 0.37
C ILE A 33 -9.99 5.21 1.32
N ASP A 34 -8.94 6.01 1.49
CA ASP A 34 -8.96 7.22 2.30
C ASP A 34 -7.89 8.22 1.88
N ASP A 35 -8.28 9.48 1.76
CA ASP A 35 -7.42 10.64 1.53
C ASP A 35 -7.50 11.65 2.70
N PHE A 36 -8.14 11.26 3.79
CA PHE A 36 -8.32 12.02 5.03
C PHE A 36 -9.12 13.32 4.90
N THR A 37 -9.87 13.50 3.80
CA THR A 37 -10.69 14.70 3.58
C THR A 37 -12.04 14.66 4.32
N MET A 38 -12.58 13.45 4.56
CA MET A 38 -13.95 13.27 5.06
C MET A 38 -13.97 12.68 6.48
N GLN A 39 -13.93 13.55 7.52
CA GLN A 39 -14.06 13.18 8.93
C GLN A 39 -13.25 11.93 9.33
N PRO A 40 -11.93 11.91 9.09
CA PRO A 40 -11.10 10.73 9.31
C PRO A 40 -11.10 10.29 10.78
N GLU A 41 -11.31 11.19 11.72
CA GLU A 41 -11.42 10.92 13.18
C GLU A 41 -12.58 9.99 13.52
N THR A 42 -13.60 9.87 12.69
CA THR A 42 -14.73 8.96 12.90
C THR A 42 -14.49 7.56 12.35
N ARG A 43 -13.50 7.42 11.45
CA ARG A 43 -13.23 6.19 10.71
C ARG A 43 -11.95 5.49 11.15
N TRP A 44 -10.90 6.25 11.45
CA TRP A 44 -9.62 5.72 11.91
C TRP A 44 -9.60 5.54 13.42
N ARG A 45 -9.19 4.36 13.86
CA ARG A 45 -9.03 4.04 15.28
C ARG A 45 -7.54 3.86 15.57
N PHE A 46 -7.09 4.47 16.67
CA PHE A 46 -5.74 4.27 17.18
C PHE A 46 -5.80 3.33 18.40
N PHE A 47 -4.87 2.39 18.44
CA PHE A 47 -4.64 1.57 19.62
C PHE A 47 -3.21 1.03 19.67
N THR A 48 -2.82 0.59 20.86
CA THR A 48 -1.49 0.11 21.18
C THR A 48 -1.57 -1.29 21.76
N ASP A 49 -0.41 -1.89 22.01
CA ASP A 49 -0.27 -3.16 22.71
C ASP A 49 -0.81 -3.17 24.15
N GLN A 50 -1.20 -2.02 24.71
CA GLN A 50 -1.85 -1.93 26.02
C GLN A 50 -3.13 -2.76 26.09
N VAL A 51 -3.81 -3.00 24.97
CA VAL A 51 -4.97 -3.92 24.86
C VAL A 51 -4.62 -5.37 25.23
N MET A 52 -3.30 -5.68 25.27
CA MET A 52 -2.75 -7.00 25.62
C MET A 52 -1.81 -6.96 26.82
N GLY A 53 -1.75 -5.83 27.57
CA GLY A 53 -0.85 -5.64 28.70
C GLY A 53 0.54 -5.10 28.37
N GLY A 54 0.79 -4.67 27.12
CA GLY A 54 1.99 -3.94 26.73
C GLY A 54 2.06 -2.53 27.29
N VAL A 55 3.14 -1.81 27.02
CA VAL A 55 3.41 -0.48 27.56
C VAL A 55 3.71 0.58 26.50
N SER A 56 3.52 0.27 25.22
CA SER A 56 3.66 1.24 24.15
C SER A 56 2.64 2.37 24.30
N THR A 57 3.06 3.60 23.97
CA THR A 57 2.24 4.80 24.07
C THR A 57 2.24 5.59 22.78
N GLY A 58 1.20 6.38 22.53
CA GLY A 58 1.14 7.21 21.32
C GLY A 58 -0.25 7.74 21.05
N GLY A 59 -0.44 8.21 19.83
CA GLY A 59 -1.69 8.74 19.34
C GLY A 59 -1.73 8.96 17.85
N ILE A 60 -2.91 9.30 17.35
CA ILE A 60 -3.15 9.77 15.99
C ILE A 60 -3.66 11.21 16.05
N ALA A 61 -3.20 12.04 15.13
CA ALA A 61 -3.69 13.39 14.90
C ALA A 61 -3.97 13.57 13.40
N PHE A 62 -4.96 14.39 13.05
CA PHE A 62 -5.25 14.77 11.68
C PHE A 62 -4.85 16.21 11.47
N ALA A 63 -4.11 16.48 10.39
CA ALA A 63 -3.54 17.78 10.07
C ALA A 63 -3.56 18.02 8.56
N GLN A 64 -3.10 19.18 8.14
CA GLN A 64 -2.94 19.56 6.74
C GLN A 64 -1.54 20.08 6.48
N ASP A 65 -1.04 19.83 5.27
CA ASP A 65 0.22 20.33 4.75
C ASP A 65 -0.06 20.91 3.35
N ASP A 66 0.12 22.21 3.18
CA ASP A 66 -0.26 22.94 1.96
C ASP A 66 -1.71 22.63 1.49
N GLY A 67 -2.66 22.61 2.44
CA GLY A 67 -4.06 22.30 2.17
C GLY A 67 -4.37 20.83 1.90
N THR A 68 -3.38 19.94 1.89
CA THR A 68 -3.56 18.49 1.72
C THR A 68 -3.66 17.81 3.08
N PRO A 69 -4.78 17.15 3.39
CA PRO A 69 -4.97 16.44 4.66
C PRO A 69 -4.05 15.23 4.80
N TYR A 70 -3.74 14.88 6.04
CA TYR A 70 -3.02 13.65 6.37
C TYR A 70 -3.29 13.23 7.82
N ALA A 71 -3.09 11.94 8.11
CA ALA A 71 -3.04 11.41 9.46
C ALA A 71 -1.58 11.33 9.92
N ARG A 72 -1.30 11.75 11.15
CA ARG A 72 -0.01 11.61 11.83
C ARG A 72 -0.13 10.63 12.98
N MET A 73 0.58 9.53 12.92
CA MET A 73 0.74 8.60 14.03
C MET A 73 2.10 8.83 14.68
N THR A 74 2.10 9.08 15.99
CA THR A 74 3.32 9.23 16.80
C THR A 74 3.24 8.40 18.05
N GLY A 75 4.39 7.97 18.56
CA GLY A 75 4.44 7.27 19.83
C GLY A 75 5.76 6.59 20.09
N ARG A 76 5.84 5.94 21.25
CA ARG A 76 6.97 5.11 21.66
C ARG A 76 6.54 3.65 21.69
N VAL A 77 7.13 2.87 20.83
CA VAL A 77 6.96 1.41 20.81
C VAL A 77 7.92 0.80 21.83
N SER A 78 7.40 -0.11 22.64
CA SER A 78 8.20 -0.88 23.61
C SER A 78 7.83 -2.35 23.54
N THR A 79 8.82 -3.22 23.48
CA THR A 79 8.64 -4.68 23.50
C THR A 79 8.49 -5.27 24.89
N ALA A 80 8.56 -4.43 25.95
CA ALA A 80 8.29 -4.86 27.31
C ALA A 80 6.88 -5.47 27.46
N ASN A 81 6.74 -6.39 28.40
CA ASN A 81 5.50 -7.13 28.68
C ASN A 81 4.92 -7.88 27.46
N ARG A 82 5.78 -8.33 26.54
CA ARG A 82 5.37 -8.99 25.28
C ARG A 82 4.51 -8.08 24.38
N GLY A 83 4.64 -6.76 24.54
CA GLY A 83 4.08 -5.76 23.66
C GLY A 83 4.87 -5.58 22.38
N GLY A 84 4.85 -4.40 21.79
CA GLY A 84 5.69 -4.01 20.67
C GLY A 84 4.95 -3.45 19.48
N PHE A 85 3.81 -2.76 19.68
CA PHE A 85 3.17 -2.05 18.59
C PHE A 85 2.35 -0.83 19.01
N ILE A 86 2.25 0.10 18.08
CA ILE A 86 1.19 1.10 17.99
C ILE A 86 0.63 1.06 16.56
N GLN A 87 -0.67 1.30 16.39
CA GLN A 87 -1.28 1.27 15.08
C GLN A 87 -2.47 2.19 14.94
N MET A 88 -2.68 2.68 13.72
CA MET A 88 -3.94 3.25 13.26
C MET A 88 -4.59 2.32 12.25
N GLN A 89 -5.89 2.04 12.41
CA GLN A 89 -6.65 1.08 11.62
C GLN A 89 -7.93 1.67 11.08
N LEU A 90 -8.24 1.34 9.85
CA LEU A 90 -9.51 1.60 9.17
C LEU A 90 -10.20 0.28 8.84
N ASP A 91 -11.49 0.17 9.17
CA ASP A 91 -12.33 -0.91 8.67
C ASP A 91 -12.86 -0.55 7.27
N LEU A 92 -12.77 -1.48 6.33
CA LEU A 92 -13.26 -1.28 4.97
C LEU A 92 -14.78 -1.32 4.93
N ALA A 93 -15.41 -0.35 4.28
CA ALA A 93 -16.86 -0.29 4.11
C ALA A 93 -17.41 -1.49 3.33
N SER A 94 -16.63 -1.98 2.37
CA SER A 94 -16.93 -3.19 1.59
C SER A 94 -15.63 -3.92 1.22
N PRO A 95 -15.70 -5.24 0.97
CA PRO A 95 -14.54 -5.95 0.44
C PRO A 95 -14.10 -5.38 -0.90
N PRO A 96 -12.78 -5.29 -1.15
CA PRO A 96 -12.26 -4.87 -2.45
C PRO A 96 -12.65 -5.83 -3.58
N PRO A 97 -12.61 -5.36 -4.86
CA PRO A 97 -12.80 -6.21 -6.03
C PRO A 97 -11.77 -7.34 -6.11
N GLU A 98 -12.14 -8.43 -6.79
CA GLU A 98 -11.26 -9.59 -6.97
C GLU A 98 -9.94 -9.25 -7.68
N GLY A 99 -9.98 -8.30 -8.61
CA GLY A 99 -8.81 -7.82 -9.36
C GLY A 99 -7.82 -6.98 -8.55
N THR A 100 -8.07 -6.71 -7.27
CA THR A 100 -7.14 -5.97 -6.41
C THR A 100 -5.84 -6.76 -6.22
N THR A 101 -4.71 -6.15 -6.54
CA THR A 101 -3.39 -6.79 -6.50
C THR A 101 -2.49 -6.27 -5.39
N GLY A 102 -2.82 -5.11 -4.78
CA GLY A 102 -1.96 -4.53 -3.75
C GLY A 102 -2.56 -3.34 -3.00
N VAL A 103 -1.80 -2.89 -2.00
CA VAL A 103 -2.05 -1.68 -1.21
C VAL A 103 -1.03 -0.62 -1.62
N ARG A 104 -1.51 0.60 -1.83
CA ARG A 104 -0.68 1.77 -2.08
C ARG A 104 -0.86 2.79 -0.96
N LEU A 105 0.22 3.38 -0.52
CA LEU A 105 0.25 4.44 0.48
C LEU A 105 1.04 5.63 -0.06
N VAL A 106 0.67 6.84 0.35
CA VAL A 106 1.52 8.03 0.23
C VAL A 106 1.89 8.47 1.63
N VAL A 107 3.19 8.38 1.96
CA VAL A 107 3.71 8.49 3.33
C VAL A 107 4.98 9.32 3.42
N ARG A 108 5.25 9.86 4.62
CA ARG A 108 6.56 10.35 5.07
C ARG A 108 6.73 10.04 6.56
N GLY A 109 7.95 10.10 7.08
CA GLY A 109 8.17 9.85 8.50
C GLY A 109 9.63 9.99 8.93
N ASN A 110 9.97 9.40 10.07
CA ASN A 110 11.24 9.56 10.74
C ASN A 110 12.32 8.54 10.30
N ALA A 111 12.32 8.14 9.04
CA ALA A 111 13.29 7.20 8.46
C ALA A 111 13.33 5.84 9.19
N GLN A 112 12.18 5.37 9.64
CA GLN A 112 12.00 4.07 10.28
C GLN A 112 11.27 3.10 9.35
N ARG A 113 11.31 1.81 9.71
CA ARG A 113 10.50 0.78 9.07
C ARG A 113 9.15 0.68 9.74
N TYR A 114 8.09 0.67 8.92
CA TYR A 114 6.70 0.50 9.31
C TYR A 114 6.10 -0.71 8.59
N PHE A 115 4.86 -1.04 8.94
CA PHE A 115 4.17 -2.20 8.38
C PHE A 115 2.73 -1.83 8.02
N VAL A 116 2.21 -2.53 7.01
CA VAL A 116 0.77 -2.62 6.80
C VAL A 116 0.30 -3.95 7.35
N HIS A 117 -0.72 -3.92 8.21
CA HIS A 117 -1.44 -5.10 8.62
C HIS A 117 -2.79 -5.15 7.91
N LEU A 118 -3.10 -6.30 7.32
CA LEU A 118 -4.40 -6.58 6.71
C LEU A 118 -5.12 -7.64 7.53
N ARG A 119 -6.40 -7.40 7.80
CA ARG A 119 -7.28 -8.43 8.35
C ARG A 119 -8.33 -8.82 7.32
N THR A 120 -8.71 -10.08 7.35
CA THR A 120 -9.68 -10.68 6.43
C THR A 120 -10.84 -11.29 7.21
N SER A 121 -11.89 -11.71 6.53
CA SER A 121 -12.96 -12.49 7.16
C SER A 121 -12.48 -13.83 7.77
N GLY A 122 -11.29 -14.30 7.34
CA GLY A 122 -10.66 -15.51 7.89
C GLY A 122 -9.71 -15.25 9.06
N THR A 123 -9.47 -13.99 9.45
CA THR A 123 -8.67 -13.64 10.65
C THR A 123 -9.59 -13.50 11.85
N VAL A 124 -9.86 -14.60 12.52
CA VAL A 124 -10.84 -14.67 13.63
C VAL A 124 -10.23 -14.18 14.95
N LEU A 125 -8.95 -14.52 15.21
CA LEU A 125 -8.27 -14.20 16.45
C LEU A 125 -7.62 -12.80 16.39
N PRO A 126 -7.54 -12.06 17.50
CA PRO A 126 -6.99 -10.70 17.54
C PRO A 126 -5.55 -10.58 16.99
N TRP A 127 -4.73 -11.61 17.18
CA TRP A 127 -3.33 -11.67 16.73
C TRP A 127 -3.14 -12.21 15.31
N GLN A 128 -4.23 -12.55 14.61
CA GLN A 128 -4.17 -12.96 13.21
C GLN A 128 -4.26 -11.75 12.29
N TYR A 129 -3.26 -11.58 11.46
CA TYR A 129 -3.15 -10.55 10.42
C TYR A 129 -2.19 -10.98 9.33
N TYR A 130 -2.20 -10.30 8.22
CA TYR A 130 -1.17 -10.39 7.18
C TYR A 130 -0.33 -9.12 7.25
N GLN A 131 1.00 -9.26 7.15
CA GLN A 131 1.94 -8.17 7.34
C GLN A 131 2.85 -8.00 6.13
N ALA A 132 3.03 -6.75 5.68
CA ALA A 132 4.08 -6.35 4.76
C ALA A 132 4.81 -5.12 5.32
N GLY A 133 6.15 -5.14 5.28
CA GLY A 133 6.98 -4.04 5.77
C GLY A 133 7.36 -3.07 4.66
N PHE A 134 7.53 -1.80 5.03
CA PHE A 134 8.02 -0.74 4.15
C PHE A 134 8.84 0.27 4.94
N ASP A 135 9.75 0.94 4.24
CA ASP A 135 10.59 1.98 4.82
C ASP A 135 10.04 3.36 4.42
N VAL A 136 10.12 4.32 5.32
CA VAL A 136 9.71 5.69 5.06
C VAL A 136 10.91 6.64 5.05
N THR A 137 10.78 7.75 4.33
CA THR A 137 11.73 8.85 4.33
C THR A 137 11.10 10.10 4.95
N GLN A 138 11.89 11.16 5.14
CA GLN A 138 11.36 12.44 5.63
C GLN A 138 10.49 13.16 4.59
N ASN A 139 10.60 12.79 3.32
CA ASN A 139 9.81 13.37 2.22
C ASN A 139 8.63 12.46 1.88
N TRP A 140 7.55 13.07 1.37
CA TRP A 140 6.43 12.32 0.83
C TRP A 140 6.89 11.39 -0.29
N SER A 141 6.54 10.12 -0.17
CA SER A 141 6.86 9.08 -1.14
C SER A 141 5.72 8.08 -1.28
N GLU A 142 5.64 7.48 -2.43
CA GLU A 142 4.70 6.40 -2.71
C GLU A 142 5.31 5.05 -2.30
N VAL A 143 4.50 4.24 -1.65
CA VAL A 143 4.80 2.85 -1.28
C VAL A 143 3.77 1.94 -1.91
N ARG A 144 4.20 0.92 -2.64
CA ARG A 144 3.34 -0.13 -3.20
C ARG A 144 3.67 -1.47 -2.57
N LEU A 145 2.66 -2.13 -2.03
CA LEU A 145 2.76 -3.43 -1.37
C LEU A 145 1.85 -4.43 -2.09
N PRO A 146 2.40 -5.23 -3.01
CA PRO A 146 1.63 -6.30 -3.65
C PRO A 146 1.09 -7.29 -2.60
N LEU A 147 -0.13 -7.81 -2.78
CA LEU A 147 -0.70 -8.80 -1.84
C LEU A 147 0.18 -10.04 -1.67
N GLY A 148 0.97 -10.37 -2.70
CA GLY A 148 1.96 -11.44 -2.65
C GLY A 148 3.14 -11.20 -1.70
N SER A 149 3.39 -9.95 -1.28
CA SER A 149 4.45 -9.60 -0.30
C SER A 149 4.01 -9.73 1.16
N PHE A 150 2.73 -9.96 1.41
CA PHE A 150 2.20 -10.09 2.77
C PHE A 150 2.42 -11.49 3.32
N THR A 151 2.88 -11.56 4.55
CA THR A 151 3.10 -12.81 5.30
C THR A 151 2.04 -12.95 6.38
N ALA A 152 1.44 -14.14 6.49
CA ALA A 152 0.49 -14.47 7.54
C ALA A 152 1.18 -14.59 8.91
N SER A 153 0.57 -14.02 9.96
CA SER A 153 1.10 -14.08 11.34
C SER A 153 0.90 -15.44 12.02
N GLY A 154 0.08 -16.33 11.47
CA GLY A 154 -0.23 -17.63 12.07
C GLY A 154 -0.28 -18.77 11.05
N ALA A 155 0.16 -19.96 11.47
CA ALA A 155 0.30 -21.15 10.62
C ALA A 155 -1.04 -21.69 10.07
N LEU A 156 -2.16 -21.41 10.73
CA LEU A 156 -3.50 -21.87 10.31
C LEU A 156 -4.20 -20.88 9.37
N MET A 157 -3.55 -19.79 9.01
CA MET A 157 -4.06 -18.83 8.06
C MET A 157 -3.76 -19.24 6.62
N ARG A 158 -4.53 -18.74 5.66
CA ARG A 158 -4.16 -18.84 4.23
C ARG A 158 -2.80 -18.20 4.03
N ARG A 159 -2.00 -18.70 3.09
CA ARG A 159 -0.67 -18.18 2.79
C ARG A 159 -0.69 -16.70 2.40
N LEU A 160 -1.69 -16.28 1.61
CA LEU A 160 -1.84 -14.92 1.11
C LEU A 160 -3.25 -14.39 1.42
N PRO A 161 -3.39 -13.08 1.65
CA PRO A 161 -4.71 -12.47 1.81
C PRO A 161 -5.46 -12.50 0.47
N GLN A 162 -6.76 -12.82 0.52
CA GLN A 162 -7.64 -12.76 -0.64
C GLN A 162 -8.31 -11.38 -0.69
N PRO A 163 -8.31 -10.65 -1.83
CA PRO A 163 -8.88 -9.31 -1.94
C PRO A 163 -10.31 -9.23 -1.41
N THR A 164 -11.18 -10.08 -1.90
CA THR A 164 -12.60 -10.09 -1.56
C THR A 164 -12.89 -10.46 -0.09
N SER A 165 -11.87 -10.90 0.65
CA SER A 165 -12.00 -11.21 2.07
C SER A 165 -11.46 -10.11 2.98
N LEU A 166 -10.81 -9.08 2.45
CA LEU A 166 -10.25 -7.97 3.26
C LEU A 166 -11.36 -7.26 4.05
N ARG A 167 -11.03 -6.93 5.32
CA ARG A 167 -11.94 -6.26 6.26
C ARG A 167 -11.36 -4.99 6.84
N SER A 168 -10.05 -4.94 7.04
CA SER A 168 -9.39 -3.74 7.56
C SER A 168 -7.96 -3.62 7.06
N ILE A 169 -7.49 -2.37 7.05
CA ILE A 169 -6.12 -1.98 6.77
C ILE A 169 -5.61 -1.21 7.97
N ALA A 170 -4.39 -1.51 8.44
CA ALA A 170 -3.74 -0.74 9.48
C ALA A 170 -2.31 -0.35 9.07
N VAL A 171 -1.89 0.84 9.48
CA VAL A 171 -0.48 1.28 9.46
C VAL A 171 0.08 1.11 10.86
N VAL A 172 1.22 0.43 10.98
CA VAL A 172 1.72 -0.11 12.25
C VAL A 172 3.20 0.19 12.41
N ALA A 173 3.58 0.68 13.59
CA ALA A 173 4.95 0.63 14.09
C ALA A 173 5.08 -0.60 14.98
N PHE A 174 6.03 -1.52 14.68
CA PHE A 174 6.00 -2.87 15.22
C PHE A 174 7.38 -3.46 15.48
N GLY A 175 7.44 -4.32 16.52
CA GLY A 175 8.43 -5.39 16.66
C GLY A 175 9.79 -5.00 17.25
N ARG A 176 10.00 -3.73 17.64
CA ARG A 176 11.21 -3.25 18.30
C ARG A 176 10.94 -1.99 19.12
N ASP A 177 11.83 -1.68 20.05
CA ASP A 177 11.78 -0.42 20.81
C ASP A 177 12.23 0.73 19.90
N HIS A 178 11.38 1.73 19.70
CA HIS A 178 11.69 2.92 18.91
C HIS A 178 10.64 4.01 19.09
N ASP A 179 11.04 5.24 18.78
CA ASP A 179 10.10 6.34 18.61
C ASP A 179 9.56 6.30 17.18
N ALA A 180 8.23 6.27 17.07
CA ALA A 180 7.53 6.23 15.80
C ALA A 180 6.96 7.61 15.45
N GLN A 181 7.12 8.02 14.18
CA GLN A 181 6.45 9.16 13.58
C GLN A 181 6.24 8.88 12.10
N ILE A 182 5.00 8.72 11.69
CA ILE A 182 4.62 8.53 10.30
C ILE A 182 3.40 9.38 9.97
N ASP A 183 3.47 10.07 8.84
CA ASP A 183 2.38 10.80 8.21
C ASP A 183 1.88 9.97 7.01
N VAL A 184 0.57 9.86 6.88
CA VAL A 184 -0.10 9.16 5.76
C VAL A 184 -1.13 10.11 5.18
N ARG A 185 -1.04 10.43 3.89
CA ARG A 185 -2.01 11.31 3.22
C ARG A 185 -2.92 10.60 2.22
N GLU A 186 -2.61 9.33 1.89
CA GLU A 186 -3.49 8.51 1.07
C GLU A 186 -3.27 7.03 1.36
N VAL A 187 -4.37 6.30 1.41
CA VAL A 187 -4.43 4.84 1.39
C VAL A 187 -5.30 4.42 0.23
N SER A 188 -4.79 3.61 -0.66
CA SER A 188 -5.51 3.13 -1.84
C SER A 188 -5.19 1.67 -2.14
N LEU A 189 -6.03 1.06 -2.98
CA LEU A 189 -5.85 -0.28 -3.54
C LEU A 189 -5.64 -0.19 -5.04
N TYR A 190 -4.86 -1.10 -5.60
CA TYR A 190 -4.62 -1.20 -7.04
C TYR A 190 -4.71 -2.63 -7.52
#